data_baf741a9fcf2dabfce3eeeb15f62745b
#
_entry.id   baf741a9fcf2dabfce3eeeb15f62745b
#
_cell.length_a   1.000
_cell.length_b   1.000
_cell.length_c   1.000
_cell.angle_alpha   90.00
_cell.angle_beta   90.00
_cell.angle_gamma   90.00
#
_symmetry.space_group_name_H-M   'P 1'
#
loop_
_entity.id
_entity.type
_entity.pdbx_description
1 polymer ?
#
loop_
_entity_poly.entity_id
_entity_poly.type
_entity_poly.pdbx_seq_one_letter_code
_entity_poly.pdbx_strand_id
1 'polypeptide(L)'
;MDNAFKRMIRPLIVGAGRSKEKRYFDDAPIIIGACPRSGTTLLLSILDAHPHIYGIQNQTYAFTVWDDDMQPTRLDRLYREFILHKIPPQKRRWCEKTPKNIQYFDHIQRHFGEKVKLIHMIRDGRDVVTSKHPRHTPDQYWVSVRRWISDVKKGLAFAGHPNVYTLKYESLVHNFESEIQKLIHFLNEDMTTEIRNWFHYTTVKKSKHWASPVQSLHGNAVGKWQKPEHRHRFEEFMANDEAVELLKRLEYEL
;
A
#
# COMPACT_ATOMS: atom_id res chain seq x y z
N MET A 1 -1.90 18.09 -23.26
CA MET A 1 -2.21 16.92 -24.11
C MET A 1 -3.70 16.63 -23.98
N ASP A 2 -4.39 16.66 -25.12
CA ASP A 2 -5.85 16.55 -25.22
C ASP A 2 -6.35 15.19 -24.67
N ASN A 3 -7.49 15.20 -24.00
CA ASN A 3 -8.12 13.99 -23.46
C ASN A 3 -8.46 12.93 -24.54
N ALA A 4 -8.74 13.37 -25.76
CA ALA A 4 -8.99 12.50 -26.91
C ALA A 4 -7.74 11.70 -27.32
N PHE A 5 -6.58 12.36 -27.42
CA PHE A 5 -5.31 11.69 -27.74
C PHE A 5 -4.94 10.64 -26.69
N LYS A 6 -5.11 10.94 -25.39
CA LYS A 6 -4.88 9.98 -24.33
C LYS A 6 -5.80 8.76 -24.42
N ARG A 7 -7.04 8.92 -24.83
CA ARG A 7 -7.98 7.81 -25.04
C ARG A 7 -7.57 6.92 -26.19
N MET A 8 -7.11 7.51 -27.30
CA MET A 8 -6.69 6.79 -28.50
C MET A 8 -5.45 5.88 -28.26
N ILE A 9 -4.47 6.33 -27.46
CA ILE A 9 -3.23 5.56 -27.21
C ILE A 9 -3.36 4.54 -26.09
N ARG A 10 -4.42 4.58 -25.26
CA ARG A 10 -4.59 3.63 -24.13
C ARG A 10 -4.53 2.16 -24.55
N PRO A 11 -5.25 1.70 -25.58
CA PRO A 11 -5.18 0.29 -26.00
C PRO A 11 -3.79 -0.16 -26.36
N LEU A 12 -2.99 0.70 -27.01
CA LEU A 12 -1.60 0.41 -27.37
C LEU A 12 -0.72 0.26 -26.12
N ILE A 13 -0.88 1.16 -25.14
CA ILE A 13 -0.17 1.06 -23.86
C ILE A 13 -0.55 -0.22 -23.13
N VAL A 14 -1.85 -0.55 -23.09
CA VAL A 14 -2.34 -1.76 -22.43
C VAL A 14 -1.79 -3.01 -23.14
N GLY A 15 -1.80 -3.06 -24.47
CA GLY A 15 -1.26 -4.17 -25.25
C GLY A 15 0.23 -4.39 -25.01
N ALA A 16 1.03 -3.33 -25.15
CA ALA A 16 2.48 -3.38 -24.95
C ALA A 16 2.84 -3.73 -23.49
N GLY A 17 2.13 -3.12 -22.51
CA GLY A 17 2.36 -3.39 -21.10
C GLY A 17 2.00 -4.81 -20.69
N ARG A 18 0.88 -5.35 -21.20
CA ARG A 18 0.47 -6.74 -20.97
C ARG A 18 1.46 -7.74 -21.57
N SER A 19 2.02 -7.44 -22.75
CA SER A 19 3.09 -8.27 -23.33
C SER A 19 4.33 -8.27 -22.43
N LYS A 20 4.71 -7.11 -21.90
CA LYS A 20 5.83 -6.98 -20.97
C LYS A 20 5.56 -7.68 -19.64
N GLU A 21 4.35 -7.55 -19.10
CA GLU A 21 3.91 -8.27 -17.89
C GLU A 21 4.10 -9.79 -18.06
N LYS A 22 3.53 -10.36 -19.11
CA LYS A 22 3.65 -11.81 -19.42
C LYS A 22 5.08 -12.29 -19.61
N ARG A 23 5.97 -11.40 -20.05
CA ARG A 23 7.38 -11.74 -20.28
C ARG A 23 8.20 -11.83 -19.00
N TYR A 24 7.85 -11.03 -17.99
CA TYR A 24 8.67 -10.86 -16.78
C TYR A 24 8.05 -11.46 -15.53
N PHE A 25 6.73 -11.62 -15.48
CA PHE A 25 6.04 -11.96 -14.24
C PHE A 25 5.22 -13.24 -14.44
N ASP A 26 5.71 -14.32 -13.87
CA ASP A 26 5.08 -15.64 -13.89
C ASP A 26 4.19 -15.85 -12.66
N ASP A 27 4.50 -15.14 -11.57
CA ASP A 27 3.81 -15.28 -10.29
C ASP A 27 2.71 -14.23 -10.11
N ALA A 28 1.76 -14.56 -9.24
CA ALA A 28 0.64 -13.70 -8.91
C ALA A 28 1.06 -12.34 -8.34
N PRO A 29 0.37 -11.24 -8.72
CA PRO A 29 0.70 -9.92 -8.24
C PRO A 29 0.39 -9.73 -6.75
N ILE A 30 1.07 -8.72 -6.17
CA ILE A 30 0.83 -8.24 -4.81
C ILE A 30 0.18 -6.86 -4.90
N ILE A 31 -0.96 -6.67 -4.22
CA ILE A 31 -1.65 -5.38 -4.16
C ILE A 31 -1.76 -4.93 -2.71
N ILE A 32 -1.20 -3.77 -2.41
CA ILE A 32 -1.27 -3.17 -1.09
C ILE A 32 -2.39 -2.13 -1.07
N GLY A 33 -3.30 -2.27 -0.09
CA GLY A 33 -4.37 -1.32 0.21
C GLY A 33 -4.37 -0.94 1.69
N ALA A 34 -4.79 0.28 2.01
CA ALA A 34 -4.82 0.80 3.37
C ALA A 34 -5.54 2.14 3.46
N CYS A 35 -5.78 2.63 4.65
CA CYS A 35 -5.97 4.07 4.85
C CYS A 35 -4.66 4.80 4.48
N PRO A 36 -4.70 5.96 3.80
CA PRO A 36 -3.50 6.76 3.59
C PRO A 36 -2.78 7.05 4.91
N ARG A 37 -1.45 7.15 4.87
CA ARG A 37 -0.57 7.39 6.05
C ARG A 37 -0.36 6.17 6.96
N SER A 38 -0.81 4.99 6.56
CA SER A 38 -0.57 3.74 7.31
C SER A 38 0.78 3.05 7.02
N GLY A 39 1.73 3.70 6.33
CA GLY A 39 3.06 3.12 6.10
C GLY A 39 3.20 2.28 4.83
N THR A 40 2.23 2.31 3.91
CA THR A 40 2.23 1.50 2.68
C THR A 40 3.44 1.71 1.77
N THR A 41 4.06 2.90 1.79
CA THR A 41 5.29 3.15 1.01
C THR A 41 6.49 2.45 1.65
N LEU A 42 6.57 2.40 2.97
CA LEU A 42 7.58 1.63 3.70
C LEU A 42 7.48 0.15 3.35
N LEU A 43 6.28 -0.41 3.42
CA LEU A 43 6.05 -1.81 3.07
C LEU A 43 6.43 -2.12 1.62
N LEU A 44 6.04 -1.25 0.67
CA LEU A 44 6.46 -1.39 -0.73
C LEU A 44 7.99 -1.40 -0.87
N SER A 45 8.70 -0.53 -0.14
CA SER A 45 10.17 -0.48 -0.17
C SER A 45 10.79 -1.75 0.38
N ILE A 46 10.23 -2.30 1.44
CA ILE A 46 10.69 -3.57 2.03
C ILE A 46 10.50 -4.71 1.02
N LEU A 47 9.30 -4.83 0.43
CA LEU A 47 9.00 -5.89 -0.54
C LEU A 47 9.82 -5.76 -1.84
N ASP A 48 10.08 -4.52 -2.31
CA ASP A 48 10.89 -4.27 -3.51
C ASP A 48 12.34 -4.75 -3.36
N ALA A 49 12.86 -4.77 -2.15
CA ALA A 49 14.20 -5.30 -1.86
C ALA A 49 14.31 -6.81 -2.14
N HIS A 50 13.18 -7.55 -2.09
CA HIS A 50 13.20 -8.97 -2.38
C HIS A 50 13.59 -9.24 -3.85
N PRO A 51 14.51 -10.21 -4.13
CA PRO A 51 14.97 -10.48 -5.49
C PRO A 51 13.87 -10.73 -6.51
N HIS A 52 12.77 -11.39 -6.12
CA HIS A 52 11.67 -11.78 -7.01
C HIS A 52 10.54 -10.75 -7.11
N ILE A 53 10.48 -9.74 -6.24
CA ILE A 53 9.36 -8.79 -6.18
C ILE A 53 9.77 -7.45 -6.79
N TYR A 54 9.06 -7.01 -7.83
CA TYR A 54 9.23 -5.70 -8.46
C TYR A 54 8.25 -4.69 -7.87
N GLY A 55 8.74 -3.77 -7.06
CA GLY A 55 7.94 -2.69 -6.47
C GLY A 55 7.67 -1.57 -7.48
N ILE A 56 6.40 -1.31 -7.78
CA ILE A 56 5.99 -0.19 -8.63
C ILE A 56 6.09 1.10 -7.83
N GLN A 57 7.03 1.97 -8.20
CA GLN A 57 7.41 3.14 -7.41
C GLN A 57 6.29 4.18 -7.28
N ASN A 58 5.48 4.35 -8.32
CA ASN A 58 4.40 5.32 -8.35
C ASN A 58 3.05 4.69 -7.94
N GLN A 59 2.19 5.50 -7.30
CA GLN A 59 0.80 5.11 -7.12
C GLN A 59 0.10 5.18 -8.47
N THR A 60 -0.34 4.05 -8.97
CA THR A 60 -0.93 3.97 -10.32
C THR A 60 -2.39 4.38 -10.35
N TYR A 61 -3.12 4.14 -9.26
CA TYR A 61 -4.59 4.23 -9.22
C TYR A 61 -5.25 3.39 -10.32
N ALA A 62 -4.60 2.33 -10.77
CA ALA A 62 -5.08 1.48 -11.85
C ALA A 62 -6.38 0.75 -11.48
N PHE A 63 -6.52 0.39 -10.20
CA PHE A 63 -7.62 -0.39 -9.66
C PHE A 63 -8.66 0.44 -8.88
N THR A 64 -8.77 1.73 -9.16
CA THR A 64 -9.68 2.64 -8.43
C THR A 64 -10.85 3.15 -9.27
N VAL A 65 -10.96 2.71 -10.51
CA VAL A 65 -12.06 3.00 -11.44
C VAL A 65 -12.36 1.73 -12.23
N TRP A 66 -13.61 1.28 -12.16
CA TRP A 66 -14.10 0.04 -12.75
C TRP A 66 -15.25 0.34 -13.69
N ASP A 67 -15.47 -0.49 -14.71
CA ASP A 67 -16.65 -0.47 -15.55
C ASP A 67 -17.76 -1.40 -15.00
N ASP A 68 -18.88 -1.46 -15.72
CA ASP A 68 -20.04 -2.27 -15.32
C ASP A 68 -19.74 -3.78 -15.38
N ASP A 69 -18.77 -4.21 -16.20
CA ASP A 69 -18.28 -5.58 -16.31
C ASP A 69 -17.20 -5.92 -15.26
N MET A 70 -17.02 -5.07 -14.26
CA MET A 70 -16.01 -5.23 -13.21
C MET A 70 -14.58 -5.32 -13.74
N GLN A 71 -14.27 -4.61 -14.85
CA GLN A 71 -12.93 -4.51 -15.38
C GLN A 71 -12.28 -3.17 -15.00
N PRO A 72 -10.99 -3.17 -14.65
CA PRO A 72 -10.31 -1.93 -14.29
C PRO A 72 -10.03 -1.09 -15.55
N THR A 73 -10.61 0.11 -15.60
CA THR A 73 -10.55 0.99 -16.77
C THR A 73 -9.24 1.78 -16.90
N ARG A 74 -8.35 1.67 -15.91
CA ARG A 74 -7.11 2.47 -15.84
C ARG A 74 -5.83 1.63 -15.78
N LEU A 75 -5.86 0.41 -16.34
CA LEU A 75 -4.67 -0.43 -16.49
C LEU A 75 -3.55 0.26 -17.31
N ASP A 76 -3.89 1.22 -18.16
CA ASP A 76 -2.91 2.06 -18.87
C ASP A 76 -1.90 2.73 -17.92
N ARG A 77 -2.29 3.02 -16.68
CA ARG A 77 -1.42 3.63 -15.67
C ARG A 77 -0.41 2.62 -15.10
N LEU A 78 -0.85 1.40 -14.82
CA LEU A 78 0.01 0.31 -14.37
C LEU A 78 1.01 -0.08 -15.47
N TYR A 79 0.50 -0.32 -16.67
CA TYR A 79 1.32 -0.79 -17.78
C TYR A 79 2.32 0.26 -18.28
N ARG A 80 2.04 1.54 -18.09
CA ARG A 80 3.02 2.61 -18.32
C ARG A 80 4.25 2.45 -17.42
N GLU A 81 4.08 2.08 -16.16
CA GLU A 81 5.22 1.84 -15.25
C GLU A 81 6.10 0.69 -15.78
N PHE A 82 5.49 -0.38 -16.30
CA PHE A 82 6.25 -1.47 -16.89
C PHE A 82 6.99 -1.05 -18.16
N ILE A 83 6.38 -0.21 -19.02
CA ILE A 83 6.99 0.24 -20.28
C ILE A 83 8.15 1.19 -20.00
N LEU A 84 7.99 2.14 -19.09
CA LEU A 84 8.95 3.22 -18.85
C LEU A 84 10.15 2.79 -18.02
N HIS A 85 10.02 1.70 -17.25
CA HIS A 85 11.08 1.28 -16.35
C HIS A 85 11.68 -0.07 -16.77
N LYS A 86 13.00 -0.21 -16.50
CA LYS A 86 13.70 -1.48 -16.67
C LYS A 86 13.28 -2.43 -15.55
N ILE A 87 12.79 -3.61 -15.92
CA ILE A 87 12.47 -4.68 -14.99
C ILE A 87 13.66 -5.64 -14.95
N PRO A 88 14.28 -5.86 -13.78
CA PRO A 88 15.35 -6.83 -13.65
C PRO A 88 14.86 -8.26 -13.96
N PRO A 89 15.65 -9.09 -14.65
CA PRO A 89 15.18 -10.39 -15.15
C PRO A 89 14.82 -11.41 -14.06
N GLN A 90 15.37 -11.24 -12.84
CA GLN A 90 15.06 -12.11 -11.69
C GLN A 90 13.70 -11.81 -11.04
N LYS A 91 13.05 -10.69 -11.37
CA LYS A 91 11.74 -10.33 -10.82
C LYS A 91 10.66 -11.20 -11.46
N ARG A 92 9.88 -11.92 -10.64
CA ARG A 92 8.85 -12.87 -11.08
C ARG A 92 7.42 -12.41 -10.77
N ARG A 93 7.27 -11.41 -9.88
CA ARG A 93 5.98 -10.77 -9.57
C ARG A 93 6.13 -9.29 -9.34
N TRP A 94 5.07 -8.57 -9.58
CA TRP A 94 5.03 -7.14 -9.28
C TRP A 94 4.18 -6.85 -8.04
N CYS A 95 4.52 -5.74 -7.39
CA CYS A 95 3.81 -5.21 -6.23
C CYS A 95 3.36 -3.78 -6.49
N GLU A 96 2.04 -3.54 -6.46
CA GLU A 96 1.45 -2.20 -6.61
C GLU A 96 0.88 -1.71 -5.28
N LYS A 97 1.13 -0.44 -5.00
CA LYS A 97 0.68 0.22 -3.81
C LYS A 97 -0.07 1.51 -4.14
N THR A 98 -1.37 1.45 -4.03
CA THR A 98 -2.26 2.62 -3.94
C THR A 98 -3.13 2.44 -2.71
N PRO A 99 -3.04 3.30 -1.67
CA PRO A 99 -3.82 3.11 -0.45
C PRO A 99 -5.31 2.87 -0.72
N LYS A 100 -5.89 3.62 -1.67
CA LYS A 100 -7.30 3.49 -2.07
C LYS A 100 -7.69 2.10 -2.60
N ASN A 101 -6.76 1.21 -2.93
CA ASN A 101 -7.05 -0.16 -3.35
C ASN A 101 -7.90 -0.91 -2.31
N ILE A 102 -7.77 -0.56 -1.03
CA ILE A 102 -8.56 -1.17 0.05
C ILE A 102 -10.07 -1.09 -0.21
N GLN A 103 -10.54 -0.05 -0.86
CA GLN A 103 -11.96 0.13 -1.19
C GLN A 103 -12.43 -0.80 -2.31
N TYR A 104 -11.51 -1.48 -3.00
CA TYR A 104 -11.76 -2.29 -4.20
C TYR A 104 -11.13 -3.69 -4.13
N PHE A 105 -10.85 -4.20 -2.94
CA PHE A 105 -10.26 -5.54 -2.78
C PHE A 105 -11.15 -6.63 -3.37
N ASP A 106 -12.46 -6.51 -3.24
CA ASP A 106 -13.45 -7.41 -3.86
C ASP A 106 -13.37 -7.40 -5.40
N HIS A 107 -13.27 -6.23 -6.01
CA HIS A 107 -13.11 -6.08 -7.46
C HIS A 107 -11.76 -6.61 -7.94
N ILE A 108 -10.70 -6.27 -7.24
CA ILE A 108 -9.34 -6.73 -7.55
C ILE A 108 -9.26 -8.25 -7.48
N GLN A 109 -9.84 -8.86 -6.45
CA GLN A 109 -9.87 -10.30 -6.30
C GLN A 109 -10.64 -10.98 -7.42
N ARG A 110 -11.81 -10.46 -7.80
CA ARG A 110 -12.58 -10.99 -8.95
C ARG A 110 -11.79 -10.89 -10.26
N HIS A 111 -11.08 -9.77 -10.47
CA HIS A 111 -10.30 -9.56 -11.71
C HIS A 111 -9.10 -10.49 -11.85
N PHE A 112 -8.33 -10.72 -10.78
CA PHE A 112 -7.14 -11.58 -10.78
C PHE A 112 -7.43 -13.03 -10.37
N GLY A 113 -8.61 -13.32 -9.83
CA GLY A 113 -8.96 -14.60 -9.23
C GLY A 113 -8.23 -14.84 -7.91
N GLU A 114 -8.20 -16.09 -7.47
CA GLU A 114 -7.63 -16.47 -6.17
C GLU A 114 -6.09 -16.42 -6.10
N LYS A 115 -5.43 -16.11 -7.20
CA LYS A 115 -3.97 -16.05 -7.23
C LYS A 115 -3.40 -14.74 -6.68
N VAL A 116 -4.16 -13.62 -6.73
CA VAL A 116 -3.68 -12.33 -6.24
C VAL A 116 -3.42 -12.37 -4.74
N LYS A 117 -2.32 -11.75 -4.30
CA LYS A 117 -2.01 -11.54 -2.89
C LYS A 117 -2.35 -10.10 -2.50
N LEU A 118 -3.30 -9.93 -1.58
CA LEU A 118 -3.75 -8.65 -1.08
C LEU A 118 -3.16 -8.39 0.30
N ILE A 119 -2.65 -7.20 0.54
CA ILE A 119 -2.12 -6.81 1.84
C ILE A 119 -2.90 -5.60 2.34
N HIS A 120 -3.63 -5.81 3.45
CA HIS A 120 -4.28 -4.74 4.19
C HIS A 120 -3.35 -4.22 5.28
N MET A 121 -2.84 -3.01 5.11
CA MET A 121 -1.99 -2.39 6.13
C MET A 121 -2.81 -1.49 7.04
N ILE A 122 -2.78 -1.76 8.33
CA ILE A 122 -3.45 -1.00 9.38
C ILE A 122 -2.42 -0.19 10.15
N ARG A 123 -2.83 0.96 10.66
CA ARG A 123 -2.08 1.78 11.60
C ARG A 123 -3.02 2.42 12.60
N ASP A 124 -2.52 2.72 13.80
CA ASP A 124 -3.25 3.48 14.81
C ASP A 124 -3.91 4.71 14.19
N GLY A 125 -5.25 4.78 14.33
CA GLY A 125 -6.06 5.85 13.76
C GLY A 125 -5.65 7.23 14.24
N ARG A 126 -5.21 7.34 15.48
CA ARG A 126 -4.74 8.58 16.10
C ARG A 126 -3.49 9.11 15.39
N ASP A 127 -2.54 8.23 15.05
CA ASP A 127 -1.35 8.60 14.27
C ASP A 127 -1.68 8.91 12.80
N VAL A 128 -2.68 8.22 12.25
CA VAL A 128 -3.14 8.47 10.87
C VAL A 128 -3.77 9.84 10.74
N VAL A 129 -4.73 10.18 11.61
CA VAL A 129 -5.46 11.47 11.53
C VAL A 129 -4.61 12.69 11.92
N THR A 130 -3.53 12.47 12.69
CA THR A 130 -2.56 13.52 13.03
C THR A 130 -1.43 13.64 12.01
N SER A 131 -1.42 12.80 10.95
CA SER A 131 -0.43 12.89 9.89
C SER A 131 -0.72 14.05 8.94
N LYS A 132 0.28 14.91 8.73
CA LYS A 132 0.21 16.01 7.77
C LYS A 132 0.55 15.53 6.35
N HIS A 133 0.00 16.19 5.33
CA HIS A 133 0.34 15.89 3.93
C HIS A 133 1.63 16.61 3.54
N PRO A 134 2.64 15.92 3.00
CA PRO A 134 3.96 16.52 2.74
C PRO A 134 3.99 17.60 1.65
N ARG A 135 2.91 17.76 0.88
CA ARG A 135 2.82 18.70 -0.27
C ARG A 135 1.78 19.80 -0.12
N HIS A 136 0.90 19.68 0.86
CA HIS A 136 -0.07 20.73 1.17
C HIS A 136 0.42 21.51 2.39
N THR A 137 -0.16 22.70 2.60
CA THR A 137 0.20 23.59 3.70
C THR A 137 0.56 22.81 4.97
N PRO A 138 1.69 23.11 5.62
CA PRO A 138 2.23 22.33 6.74
C PRO A 138 1.26 22.04 7.88
N ASP A 139 0.17 22.81 7.96
CA ASP A 139 -0.80 22.77 9.05
C ASP A 139 -2.08 21.99 8.73
N GLN A 140 -2.20 21.43 7.53
CA GLN A 140 -3.41 20.73 7.14
C GLN A 140 -3.28 19.21 7.35
N TYR A 141 -4.11 18.65 8.21
CA TYR A 141 -4.25 17.21 8.36
C TYR A 141 -4.90 16.59 7.13
N TRP A 142 -4.40 15.41 6.73
CA TRP A 142 -4.78 14.79 5.47
C TRP A 142 -5.97 13.84 5.56
N VAL A 143 -6.07 13.10 6.67
CA VAL A 143 -7.04 12.01 6.83
C VAL A 143 -8.06 12.39 7.90
N SER A 144 -9.35 12.32 7.57
CA SER A 144 -10.43 12.47 8.55
C SER A 144 -10.65 11.17 9.32
N VAL A 145 -11.23 11.27 10.52
CA VAL A 145 -11.64 10.11 11.35
C VAL A 145 -12.55 9.18 10.55
N ARG A 146 -13.58 9.73 9.89
CA ARG A 146 -14.52 8.97 9.05
C ARG A 146 -13.81 8.19 7.94
N ARG A 147 -12.79 8.77 7.33
CA ARG A 147 -12.02 8.10 6.28
C ARG A 147 -11.23 6.92 6.83
N TRP A 148 -10.59 7.06 8.00
CA TRP A 148 -9.87 5.97 8.65
C TRP A 148 -10.82 4.81 8.99
N ILE A 149 -11.98 5.10 9.60
CA ILE A 149 -13.02 4.13 9.91
C ILE A 149 -13.43 3.35 8.65
N SER A 150 -13.78 4.08 7.58
CA SER A 150 -14.24 3.47 6.32
C SER A 150 -13.19 2.54 5.70
N ASP A 151 -11.93 3.00 5.60
CA ASP A 151 -10.86 2.23 4.98
C ASP A 151 -10.49 0.99 5.83
N VAL A 152 -10.45 1.12 7.16
CA VAL A 152 -10.17 0.00 8.07
C VAL A 152 -11.29 -1.05 8.04
N LYS A 153 -12.54 -0.63 8.12
CA LYS A 153 -13.69 -1.55 8.05
C LYS A 153 -13.73 -2.33 6.74
N LYS A 154 -13.45 -1.66 5.62
CA LYS A 154 -13.35 -2.34 4.31
C LYS A 154 -12.29 -3.44 4.31
N GLY A 155 -11.12 -3.18 4.87
CA GLY A 155 -10.07 -4.20 4.97
C GLY A 155 -10.41 -5.33 5.93
N LEU A 156 -11.01 -5.00 7.09
CA LEU A 156 -11.42 -6.00 8.08
C LEU A 156 -12.54 -6.92 7.58
N ALA A 157 -13.32 -6.53 6.57
CA ALA A 157 -14.29 -7.41 5.92
C ALA A 157 -13.63 -8.62 5.24
N PHE A 158 -12.32 -8.57 4.99
CA PHE A 158 -11.52 -9.67 4.43
C PHE A 158 -10.70 -10.41 5.50
N ALA A 159 -10.93 -10.16 6.79
CA ALA A 159 -10.22 -10.86 7.85
C ALA A 159 -10.42 -12.38 7.73
N GLY A 160 -9.32 -13.14 7.77
CA GLY A 160 -9.34 -14.59 7.61
C GLY A 160 -9.43 -15.08 6.15
N HIS A 161 -9.52 -14.19 5.17
CA HIS A 161 -9.50 -14.59 3.76
C HIS A 161 -8.09 -15.10 3.36
N PRO A 162 -7.97 -16.29 2.70
CA PRO A 162 -6.66 -16.93 2.45
C PRO A 162 -5.72 -16.12 1.57
N ASN A 163 -6.25 -15.19 0.78
CA ASN A 163 -5.47 -14.34 -0.12
C ASN A 163 -5.25 -12.92 0.43
N VAL A 164 -5.66 -12.64 1.67
CA VAL A 164 -5.53 -11.33 2.31
C VAL A 164 -4.71 -11.43 3.58
N TYR A 165 -3.60 -10.71 3.64
CA TYR A 165 -2.77 -10.58 4.84
C TYR A 165 -3.02 -9.22 5.48
N THR A 166 -3.35 -9.22 6.77
CA THR A 166 -3.50 -7.98 7.54
C THR A 166 -2.24 -7.73 8.36
N LEU A 167 -1.63 -6.56 8.21
CA LEU A 167 -0.39 -6.16 8.87
C LEU A 167 -0.57 -4.84 9.61
N LYS A 168 -0.26 -4.82 10.91
CA LYS A 168 -0.18 -3.57 11.67
C LYS A 168 1.18 -2.89 11.42
N TYR A 169 1.15 -1.58 11.20
CA TYR A 169 2.36 -0.77 11.03
C TYR A 169 3.27 -0.84 12.24
N GLU A 170 2.70 -0.77 13.43
CA GLU A 170 3.41 -0.80 14.71
C GLU A 170 4.12 -2.15 14.90
N SER A 171 3.45 -3.26 14.59
CA SER A 171 4.06 -4.59 14.62
C SER A 171 5.23 -4.70 13.65
N LEU A 172 5.07 -4.17 12.43
CA LEU A 172 6.15 -4.14 11.44
C LEU A 172 7.37 -3.36 11.93
N VAL A 173 7.16 -2.25 12.63
CA VAL A 173 8.26 -1.40 13.10
C VAL A 173 8.95 -1.98 14.33
N HIS A 174 8.20 -2.55 15.27
CA HIS A 174 8.76 -3.07 16.53
C HIS A 174 9.23 -4.51 16.44
N ASN A 175 8.60 -5.33 15.59
CA ASN A 175 8.86 -6.77 15.46
C ASN A 175 9.19 -7.15 14.01
N PHE A 176 10.02 -6.37 13.35
CA PHE A 176 10.31 -6.47 11.91
C PHE A 176 10.56 -7.89 11.41
N GLU A 177 11.54 -8.58 12.00
CA GLU A 177 11.98 -9.92 11.54
C GLU A 177 10.82 -10.92 11.56
N SER A 178 10.10 -10.99 12.68
CA SER A 178 8.96 -11.89 12.85
C SER A 178 7.80 -11.55 11.90
N GLU A 179 7.46 -10.28 11.78
CA GLU A 179 6.32 -9.86 10.93
C GLU A 179 6.63 -10.01 9.44
N ILE A 180 7.84 -9.70 9.02
CA ILE A 180 8.25 -9.90 7.63
C ILE A 180 8.36 -11.38 7.29
N GLN A 181 8.85 -12.22 8.20
CA GLN A 181 8.88 -13.67 7.97
C GLN A 181 7.49 -14.25 7.73
N LYS A 182 6.48 -13.85 8.52
CA LYS A 182 5.08 -14.26 8.33
C LYS A 182 4.54 -13.76 6.99
N LEU A 183 4.80 -12.49 6.64
CA LEU A 183 4.36 -11.92 5.39
C LEU A 183 5.00 -12.60 4.17
N ILE A 184 6.31 -12.85 4.19
CA ILE A 184 7.03 -13.52 3.11
C ILE A 184 6.54 -14.96 2.93
N HIS A 185 6.28 -15.68 4.03
CA HIS A 185 5.65 -17.00 3.98
C HIS A 185 4.25 -16.94 3.35
N PHE A 186 3.41 -15.96 3.71
CA PHE A 186 2.10 -15.73 3.06
C PHE A 186 2.23 -15.48 1.56
N LEU A 187 3.28 -14.80 1.13
CA LEU A 187 3.56 -14.53 -0.28
C LEU A 187 4.12 -15.75 -1.02
N ASN A 188 4.39 -16.86 -0.34
CA ASN A 188 5.10 -18.05 -0.86
C ASN A 188 6.49 -17.69 -1.40
N GLU A 189 7.22 -16.86 -0.65
CA GLU A 189 8.60 -16.48 -0.94
C GLU A 189 9.53 -16.89 0.21
N ASP A 190 10.82 -16.90 -0.06
CA ASP A 190 11.84 -17.18 0.93
C ASP A 190 12.34 -15.90 1.60
N MET A 191 12.69 -16.01 2.89
CA MET A 191 13.31 -14.90 3.61
C MET A 191 14.76 -14.73 3.16
N THR A 192 15.07 -13.60 2.52
CA THR A 192 16.40 -13.34 1.93
C THR A 192 17.20 -12.30 2.73
N THR A 193 18.51 -12.27 2.49
CA THR A 193 19.40 -11.25 3.08
C THR A 193 19.01 -9.85 2.63
N GLU A 194 18.56 -9.71 1.38
CA GLU A 194 18.16 -8.43 0.81
C GLU A 194 16.93 -7.86 1.52
N ILE A 195 15.96 -8.69 1.89
CA ILE A 195 14.77 -8.20 2.60
C ILE A 195 15.10 -7.85 4.05
N ARG A 196 16.03 -8.56 4.71
CA ARG A 196 16.51 -8.21 6.05
C ARG A 196 17.22 -6.85 6.06
N ASN A 197 17.93 -6.55 4.99
CA ASN A 197 18.68 -5.30 4.81
C ASN A 197 18.03 -4.39 3.75
N TRP A 198 16.71 -4.40 3.66
CA TRP A 198 15.90 -3.80 2.61
C TRP A 198 16.29 -2.37 2.23
N PHE A 199 16.69 -1.53 3.18
CA PHE A 199 17.07 -0.14 2.96
C PHE A 199 18.33 0.03 2.10
N HIS A 200 19.16 -1.00 1.96
CA HIS A 200 20.29 -1.02 1.04
C HIS A 200 19.89 -1.47 -0.38
N TYR A 201 18.93 -2.39 -0.49
CA TYR A 201 18.60 -3.08 -1.74
C TYR A 201 17.38 -2.53 -2.48
N THR A 202 16.47 -1.85 -1.79
CA THR A 202 15.28 -1.28 -2.44
C THR A 202 15.64 -0.24 -3.49
N THR A 203 14.90 -0.27 -4.60
CA THR A 203 14.94 0.78 -5.64
C THR A 203 13.96 1.92 -5.33
N VAL A 204 13.02 1.72 -4.41
CA VAL A 204 12.04 2.72 -3.93
C VAL A 204 12.71 3.67 -2.93
N LYS A 205 13.83 4.33 -3.34
CA LYS A 205 14.66 5.15 -2.45
C LYS A 205 14.15 6.56 -2.20
N LYS A 206 13.31 7.07 -3.11
CA LYS A 206 12.73 8.43 -3.00
C LYS A 206 11.25 8.36 -3.28
N SER A 207 10.45 8.58 -2.27
CA SER A 207 9.02 8.84 -2.46
C SER A 207 8.76 10.33 -2.32
N LYS A 208 7.87 10.86 -3.17
CA LYS A 208 7.34 12.23 -3.01
C LYS A 208 6.64 12.45 -1.65
N HIS A 209 6.44 11.38 -0.91
CA HIS A 209 5.79 11.36 0.41
C HIS A 209 6.77 11.24 1.57
N TRP A 210 8.07 11.15 1.29
CA TRP A 210 9.13 11.13 2.31
C TRP A 210 9.91 12.44 2.30
N ALA A 211 10.12 12.97 3.48
CA ALA A 211 10.94 14.19 3.66
C ALA A 211 12.43 13.91 3.48
N SER A 212 12.87 12.68 3.68
CA SER A 212 14.25 12.22 3.59
C SER A 212 14.35 10.92 2.79
N PRO A 213 15.53 10.54 2.28
CA PRO A 213 15.77 9.23 1.70
C PRO A 213 15.38 8.10 2.66
N VAL A 214 15.12 6.91 2.10
CA VAL A 214 14.84 5.73 2.89
C VAL A 214 15.97 5.44 3.88
N GLN A 215 15.60 5.17 5.11
CA GLN A 215 16.50 4.82 6.21
C GLN A 215 16.04 3.50 6.83
N SER A 216 16.87 2.92 7.69
CA SER A 216 16.46 1.79 8.54
C SER A 216 15.21 2.12 9.34
N LEU A 217 14.48 1.10 9.76
CA LEU A 217 13.28 1.27 10.58
C LEU A 217 13.59 2.03 11.87
N HIS A 218 12.72 2.97 12.19
CA HIS A 218 12.77 3.70 13.47
C HIS A 218 11.34 3.91 13.99
N GLY A 219 11.16 3.77 15.31
CA GLY A 219 9.85 3.92 15.96
C GLY A 219 9.31 5.35 16.04
N ASN A 220 10.04 6.36 15.54
CA ASN A 220 9.69 7.78 15.67
C ASN A 220 8.34 8.18 15.06
N ALA A 221 7.73 7.30 14.31
CA ALA A 221 6.42 7.54 13.69
C ALA A 221 5.25 6.96 14.51
N VAL A 222 5.53 6.14 15.53
CA VAL A 222 4.52 5.55 16.43
C VAL A 222 4.29 6.50 17.60
N GLY A 223 3.02 6.70 17.98
CA GLY A 223 2.63 7.55 19.11
C GLY A 223 2.78 9.06 18.86
N LYS A 224 2.91 9.50 17.62
CA LYS A 224 3.01 10.95 17.30
C LYS A 224 1.80 11.75 17.74
N TRP A 225 0.64 11.13 17.80
CA TRP A 225 -0.60 11.74 18.25
C TRP A 225 -0.53 12.31 19.67
N GLN A 226 0.40 11.81 20.51
CA GLN A 226 0.60 12.27 21.89
C GLN A 226 1.21 13.67 21.99
N LYS A 227 1.73 14.21 20.88
CA LYS A 227 2.33 15.55 20.89
C LYS A 227 1.29 16.63 21.15
N PRO A 228 1.62 17.67 21.95
CA PRO A 228 0.68 18.74 22.30
C PRO A 228 0.00 19.41 21.09
N GLU A 229 0.74 19.56 19.97
CA GLU A 229 0.24 20.15 18.74
C GLU A 229 -0.90 19.36 18.07
N HIS A 230 -1.07 18.08 18.41
CA HIS A 230 -2.09 17.20 17.85
C HIS A 230 -3.31 17.02 18.76
N ARG A 231 -3.32 17.67 19.93
CA ARG A 231 -4.34 17.46 20.97
C ARG A 231 -5.78 17.59 20.45
N HIS A 232 -6.09 18.63 19.68
CA HIS A 232 -7.44 18.84 19.14
C HIS A 232 -7.86 17.73 18.17
N ARG A 233 -6.92 17.18 17.37
CA ARG A 233 -7.21 16.05 16.47
C ARG A 233 -7.39 14.75 17.22
N PHE A 234 -6.64 14.54 18.26
CA PHE A 234 -6.81 13.42 19.18
C PHE A 234 -8.19 13.49 19.87
N GLU A 235 -8.57 14.64 20.40
CA GLU A 235 -9.88 14.84 21.03
C GLU A 235 -11.03 14.60 20.04
N GLU A 236 -10.93 15.11 18.80
CA GLU A 236 -11.90 14.84 17.72
C GLU A 236 -12.01 13.32 17.42
N PHE A 237 -10.87 12.62 17.38
CA PHE A 237 -10.85 11.19 17.16
C PHE A 237 -11.51 10.43 18.30
N MET A 238 -11.17 10.75 19.54
CA MET A 238 -11.69 10.07 20.73
C MET A 238 -13.17 10.39 21.03
N ALA A 239 -13.69 11.51 20.51
CA ALA A 239 -15.11 11.84 20.58
C ALA A 239 -15.98 11.01 19.59
N ASN A 240 -15.36 10.19 18.76
CA ASN A 240 -16.07 9.33 17.80
C ASN A 240 -16.10 7.88 18.32
N ASP A 241 -17.26 7.44 18.81
CA ASP A 241 -17.45 6.11 19.41
C ASP A 241 -17.03 4.97 18.48
N GLU A 242 -17.33 5.08 17.18
CA GLU A 242 -16.99 4.06 16.19
C GLU A 242 -15.46 3.93 15.99
N ALA A 243 -14.75 5.06 16.06
CA ALA A 243 -13.28 5.06 16.00
C ALA A 243 -12.67 4.41 17.24
N VAL A 244 -13.21 4.73 18.42
CA VAL A 244 -12.76 4.13 19.70
C VAL A 244 -13.03 2.63 19.72
N GLU A 245 -14.22 2.18 19.27
CA GLU A 245 -14.54 0.76 19.18
C GLU A 245 -13.59 0.02 18.22
N LEU A 246 -13.25 0.63 17.07
CA LEU A 246 -12.27 0.05 16.15
C LEU A 246 -10.86 -0.03 16.76
N LEU A 247 -10.42 0.97 17.55
CA LEU A 247 -9.14 0.87 18.26
C LEU A 247 -9.14 -0.34 19.21
N LYS A 248 -10.21 -0.51 20.00
CA LYS A 248 -10.35 -1.66 20.92
C LYS A 248 -10.32 -2.98 20.16
N ARG A 249 -11.13 -3.10 19.10
CA ARG A 249 -11.16 -4.29 18.24
C ARG A 249 -9.80 -4.62 17.62
N LEU A 250 -9.01 -3.61 17.34
CA LEU A 250 -7.65 -3.72 16.81
C LEU A 250 -6.60 -3.84 17.93
N GLU A 251 -7.01 -3.95 19.20
CA GLU A 251 -6.12 -4.10 20.35
C GLU A 251 -5.09 -2.96 20.50
N TYR A 252 -5.49 -1.72 20.17
CA TYR A 252 -4.71 -0.54 20.52
C TYR A 252 -5.09 -0.07 21.92
N GLU A 253 -4.09 0.27 22.72
CA GLU A 253 -4.29 0.92 24.02
C GLU A 253 -5.01 2.27 23.82
N LEU A 254 -5.96 2.62 24.72
CA LEU A 254 -6.73 3.86 24.63
C LEU A 254 -6.02 5.04 25.29
#